data_b0669d87ae118d941fc148e67212186f
#
_entry.id   b0669d87ae118d941fc148e67212186f
#
_cell.length_a   1.000
_cell.length_b   1.000
_cell.length_c   1.000
_cell.angle_alpha   90.00
_cell.angle_beta   90.00
_cell.angle_gamma   90.00
#
_symmetry.space_group_name_H-M   'P 1'
#
loop_
_entity.id
_entity.type
_entity.pdbx_description
1 polymer ?
#
loop_
_entity_poly.entity_id
_entity_poly.type
_entity_poly.pdbx_seq_one_letter_code
_entity_poly.pdbx_strand_id
1 'polypeptide(L)'
;MKKSVSLSILISIAALFVSGNMFAQGKWGADSAECIKYMSYYKEYYKQKAYDEATPNWRKAYSLCPATSSQNMLIDGAVLMRRLISKNASNAQYRNALVDTLLTLHETRAQYYPKYAVTALNNKGLDMANYIKNDSEKLYTGYEGIIERNVEQTKSQILLYDLQAAIDQYQSGALDAETVINIFQRNSDLLEKAPSRNEIETEQNQKVKQDMGNVFAASKVASCDHLIELYGPRIEADPENLKLAQTIVKTMSMTDDCNSNDIYLKAVTTMYKLEPSANSAYYLFKLHSSRGNVDEAIKYMEEAIASDDSDAYTDADWNYELATYYFKNGMNAKAFECANTVAASSEKLAGKAYFLIGNIWGATRCGGDEIAARAPFWVACDYMIKAKNADETLTEAANQYISQYSAYFPKSEEAFMYDITNGQSYTVVCGGMRANTIVRTNK
;
A
#
# COMPACT_ATOMS: atom_id res chain seq x y z
N MET A 1 9.11 77.03 9.86
CA MET A 1 10.10 77.11 10.96
C MET A 1 9.70 76.12 12.01
N LYS A 2 10.50 75.10 12.20
CA LYS A 2 11.00 74.39 13.39
C LYS A 2 11.56 73.07 12.96
N LYS A 3 12.89 72.97 13.05
CA LYS A 3 13.72 71.79 12.83
C LYS A 3 13.47 70.81 13.97
N SER A 4 13.17 69.55 13.68
CA SER A 4 13.27 68.46 14.65
C SER A 4 14.58 67.73 14.43
N VAL A 5 15.39 67.73 15.47
CA VAL A 5 16.71 67.05 15.57
C VAL A 5 16.46 65.55 15.71
N SER A 6 17.01 64.80 14.78
CA SER A 6 17.06 63.34 14.85
C SER A 6 18.19 62.90 15.77
N LEU A 7 17.86 62.29 16.90
CA LEU A 7 18.81 61.74 17.86
C LEU A 7 19.13 60.31 17.46
N SER A 8 20.29 60.13 16.81
CA SER A 8 20.85 58.82 16.48
C SER A 8 21.47 58.21 17.73
N ILE A 9 20.83 57.18 18.32
CA ILE A 9 21.42 56.39 19.40
C ILE A 9 22.30 55.34 18.76
N LEU A 10 23.63 55.56 18.87
CA LEU A 10 24.67 54.57 18.63
C LEU A 10 24.66 53.56 19.81
N ILE A 11 24.09 52.38 19.60
CA ILE A 11 24.26 51.26 20.53
C ILE A 11 25.56 50.56 20.14
N SER A 12 26.60 50.82 20.89
CA SER A 12 27.85 50.09 20.84
C SER A 12 27.64 48.71 21.45
N ILE A 13 27.50 47.70 20.63
CA ILE A 13 27.53 46.30 21.07
C ILE A 13 28.96 45.94 21.38
N ALA A 14 29.33 46.00 22.66
CA ALA A 14 30.55 45.38 23.16
C ALA A 14 30.39 43.85 23.01
N ALA A 15 30.96 43.30 21.95
CA ALA A 15 31.15 41.86 21.81
C ALA A 15 32.14 41.40 22.88
N LEU A 16 31.62 40.93 23.98
CA LEU A 16 32.38 40.13 24.95
C LEU A 16 32.78 38.84 24.25
N PHE A 17 33.96 38.81 23.68
CA PHE A 17 34.66 37.59 23.34
C PHE A 17 34.94 36.83 24.66
N VAL A 18 33.96 36.00 25.06
CA VAL A 18 34.22 34.87 25.93
C VAL A 18 35.01 33.90 25.07
N SER A 19 36.33 34.05 25.10
CA SER A 19 37.28 33.03 24.66
C SER A 19 37.13 31.81 25.60
N GLY A 20 36.02 31.11 25.51
CA GLY A 20 35.91 29.75 26.01
C GLY A 20 36.93 28.93 25.22
N ASN A 21 37.94 28.42 25.90
CA ASN A 21 38.83 27.41 25.38
C ASN A 21 37.98 26.26 24.79
N MET A 22 37.64 26.34 23.50
CA MET A 22 37.27 25.17 22.72
C MET A 22 38.55 24.34 22.60
N PHE A 23 38.87 23.60 23.66
CA PHE A 23 39.72 22.46 23.51
C PHE A 23 39.04 21.65 22.38
N ALA A 24 39.74 21.45 21.27
CA ALA A 24 39.36 20.49 20.26
C ALA A 24 39.35 19.14 20.97
N GLN A 25 38.17 18.79 21.56
CA GLN A 25 37.96 17.49 22.16
C GLN A 25 38.18 16.49 21.04
N GLY A 26 39.23 15.68 21.17
CA GLY A 26 39.51 14.63 20.20
C GLY A 26 38.31 13.70 20.05
N LYS A 27 38.35 12.87 19.04
CA LYS A 27 37.28 11.90 18.68
C LYS A 27 36.60 11.19 19.89
N TRP A 28 37.32 11.07 20.99
CA TRP A 28 36.93 10.29 22.17
C TRP A 28 36.49 11.16 23.38
N GLY A 29 36.43 12.47 23.22
CA GLY A 29 35.99 13.39 24.26
C GLY A 29 37.04 13.67 25.36
N ALA A 30 36.60 14.31 26.45
CA ALA A 30 37.49 14.71 27.57
C ALA A 30 38.05 13.48 28.30
N ASP A 31 37.22 12.46 28.54
CA ASP A 31 37.63 11.22 29.24
C ASP A 31 38.02 10.12 28.23
N SER A 32 38.91 10.45 27.30
CA SER A 32 39.25 9.58 26.17
C SER A 32 39.72 8.18 26.57
N ALA A 33 40.49 8.06 27.63
CA ALA A 33 41.00 6.77 28.15
C ALA A 33 39.83 5.83 28.61
N GLU A 34 38.91 6.36 29.43
CA GLU A 34 37.77 5.60 29.93
C GLU A 34 36.75 5.35 28.79
N CYS A 35 36.53 6.30 27.90
CA CYS A 35 35.72 6.10 26.70
C CYS A 35 36.23 4.92 25.86
N ILE A 36 37.51 4.91 25.50
CA ILE A 36 38.14 3.84 24.70
C ILE A 36 38.06 2.49 25.43
N LYS A 37 38.33 2.48 26.73
CA LYS A 37 38.25 1.27 27.56
C LYS A 37 36.85 0.63 27.52
N TYR A 38 35.80 1.42 27.83
CA TYR A 38 34.46 0.88 27.85
C TYR A 38 33.92 0.58 26.44
N MET A 39 34.33 1.33 25.42
CA MET A 39 34.08 1.01 24.01
C MET A 39 34.68 -0.36 23.63
N SER A 40 35.90 -0.68 24.10
CA SER A 40 36.54 -1.96 23.81
C SER A 40 35.86 -3.10 24.55
N TYR A 41 35.52 -2.92 25.83
CA TYR A 41 34.88 -3.95 26.64
C TYR A 41 33.48 -4.33 26.09
N TYR A 42 32.63 -3.33 25.82
CA TYR A 42 31.31 -3.67 25.31
C TYR A 42 31.37 -4.34 23.94
N LYS A 43 32.30 -3.91 23.05
CA LYS A 43 32.46 -4.50 21.72
C LYS A 43 32.91 -5.96 21.78
N GLU A 44 33.78 -6.28 22.68
CA GLU A 44 34.25 -7.65 22.87
C GLU A 44 33.13 -8.58 23.30
N TYR A 45 32.36 -8.22 24.34
CA TYR A 45 31.18 -8.96 24.77
C TYR A 45 30.09 -8.99 23.70
N TYR A 46 29.88 -7.88 22.99
CA TYR A 46 28.85 -7.82 21.94
C TYR A 46 29.15 -8.77 20.78
N LYS A 47 30.42 -8.84 20.33
CA LYS A 47 30.85 -9.80 19.30
C LYS A 47 30.62 -11.25 19.71
N GLN A 48 30.83 -11.57 20.98
CA GLN A 48 30.59 -12.89 21.57
C GLN A 48 29.09 -13.17 21.82
N LYS A 49 28.20 -12.20 21.47
CA LYS A 49 26.75 -12.24 21.79
C LYS A 49 26.45 -12.32 23.28
N ALA A 50 27.42 -12.02 24.15
CA ALA A 50 27.29 -11.89 25.60
C ALA A 50 26.67 -10.51 25.91
N TYR A 51 25.38 -10.34 25.56
CA TYR A 51 24.72 -9.03 25.61
C TYR A 51 24.47 -8.52 27.03
N ASP A 52 24.37 -9.43 28.00
CA ASP A 52 24.15 -9.06 29.39
C ASP A 52 25.39 -8.42 29.99
N GLU A 53 26.59 -8.91 29.62
CA GLU A 53 27.89 -8.37 29.97
C GLU A 53 28.24 -7.13 29.13
N ALA A 54 27.81 -7.10 27.89
CA ALA A 54 28.01 -5.95 27.01
C ALA A 54 27.24 -4.71 27.50
N THR A 55 26.00 -4.87 27.99
CA THR A 55 25.09 -3.77 28.34
C THR A 55 25.67 -2.79 29.38
N PRO A 56 26.18 -3.20 30.54
CA PRO A 56 26.72 -2.24 31.53
C PRO A 56 27.96 -1.49 31.00
N ASN A 57 28.79 -2.15 30.20
CA ASN A 57 29.97 -1.51 29.58
C ASN A 57 29.53 -0.54 28.48
N TRP A 58 28.51 -0.90 27.68
CA TRP A 58 27.93 -0.01 26.68
C TRP A 58 27.32 1.25 27.32
N ARG A 59 26.58 1.12 28.42
CA ARG A 59 26.01 2.27 29.15
C ARG A 59 27.09 3.26 29.58
N LYS A 60 28.22 2.77 30.09
CA LYS A 60 29.36 3.62 30.46
C LYS A 60 29.97 4.27 29.22
N ALA A 61 30.20 3.52 28.16
CA ALA A 61 30.68 4.08 26.90
C ALA A 61 29.74 5.17 26.37
N TYR A 62 28.43 4.90 26.36
CA TYR A 62 27.42 5.85 25.88
C TYR A 62 27.36 7.15 26.69
N SER A 63 27.62 7.08 28.01
CA SER A 63 27.64 8.27 28.88
C SER A 63 28.93 9.09 28.81
N LEU A 64 30.07 8.44 28.47
CA LEU A 64 31.41 9.08 28.47
C LEU A 64 31.86 9.54 27.09
N CYS A 65 31.49 8.78 26.06
CA CYS A 65 31.97 9.03 24.70
C CYS A 65 31.04 10.02 23.96
N PRO A 66 31.61 10.96 23.19
CA PRO A 66 30.86 11.77 22.26
C PRO A 66 30.08 10.89 21.27
N ALA A 67 28.87 11.30 20.89
CA ALA A 67 28.06 10.59 19.91
C ALA A 67 28.76 10.34 18.56
N THR A 68 29.69 11.25 18.19
CA THR A 68 30.54 11.18 16.99
C THR A 68 31.67 10.14 17.07
N SER A 69 31.95 9.57 18.25
CA SER A 69 33.02 8.60 18.45
C SER A 69 32.85 7.33 17.65
N SER A 70 31.62 6.82 17.59
CA SER A 70 31.32 5.57 16.90
C SER A 70 29.83 5.43 16.54
N GLN A 71 29.50 5.36 15.24
CA GLN A 71 28.16 5.04 14.79
C GLN A 71 27.67 3.69 15.33
N ASN A 72 28.59 2.71 15.40
CA ASN A 72 28.24 1.36 15.89
C ASN A 72 27.80 1.38 17.35
N MET A 73 28.32 2.30 18.19
CA MET A 73 27.84 2.43 19.57
C MET A 73 26.34 2.73 19.63
N LEU A 74 25.82 3.51 18.69
CA LEU A 74 24.39 3.84 18.60
C LEU A 74 23.57 2.66 18.02
N ILE A 75 24.12 1.96 17.03
CA ILE A 75 23.48 0.80 16.40
C ILE A 75 23.40 -0.38 17.38
N ASP A 76 24.54 -0.72 17.99
CA ASP A 76 24.62 -1.82 18.96
C ASP A 76 23.77 -1.52 20.19
N GLY A 77 23.76 -0.24 20.63
CA GLY A 77 22.90 0.24 21.70
C GLY A 77 21.42 -0.01 21.43
N ALA A 78 20.96 0.23 20.22
CA ALA A 78 19.56 -0.05 19.85
C ALA A 78 19.23 -1.55 19.96
N VAL A 79 20.16 -2.42 19.56
CA VAL A 79 20.00 -3.89 19.73
C VAL A 79 19.92 -4.28 21.21
N LEU A 80 20.82 -3.72 22.02
CA LEU A 80 20.83 -3.96 23.47
C LEU A 80 19.54 -3.47 24.14
N MET A 81 19.05 -2.28 23.76
CA MET A 81 17.80 -1.75 24.31
C MET A 81 16.58 -2.62 23.95
N ARG A 82 16.43 -3.06 22.69
CA ARG A 82 15.35 -3.96 22.30
C ARG A 82 15.35 -5.26 23.12
N ARG A 83 16.54 -5.82 23.36
CA ARG A 83 16.70 -7.01 24.21
C ARG A 83 16.29 -6.75 25.66
N LEU A 84 16.71 -5.62 26.23
CA LEU A 84 16.32 -5.24 27.61
C LEU A 84 14.83 -4.98 27.73
N ILE A 85 14.21 -4.33 26.75
CA ILE A 85 12.76 -4.08 26.68
C ILE A 85 12.01 -5.42 26.74
N SER A 86 12.43 -6.39 25.92
CA SER A 86 11.84 -7.73 25.91
C SER A 86 11.99 -8.46 27.25
N LYS A 87 13.18 -8.38 27.88
CA LYS A 87 13.44 -9.00 29.19
C LYS A 87 12.66 -8.37 30.34
N ASN A 88 12.27 -7.09 30.23
CA ASN A 88 11.62 -6.31 31.28
C ASN A 88 10.17 -5.94 30.92
N ALA A 89 9.48 -6.81 30.15
CA ALA A 89 8.13 -6.55 29.67
C ALA A 89 7.11 -6.28 30.81
N SER A 90 7.30 -6.89 31.98
CA SER A 90 6.43 -6.73 33.15
C SER A 90 6.68 -5.45 33.97
N ASN A 91 7.85 -4.82 33.83
CA ASN A 91 8.17 -3.57 34.52
C ASN A 91 7.93 -2.37 33.59
N ALA A 92 6.71 -1.87 33.57
CA ALA A 92 6.28 -0.83 32.64
C ALA A 92 7.13 0.45 32.74
N GLN A 93 7.47 0.91 33.94
CA GLN A 93 8.25 2.14 34.12
C GLN A 93 9.66 2.00 33.53
N TYR A 94 10.35 0.90 33.89
CA TYR A 94 11.70 0.66 33.38
C TYR A 94 11.70 0.38 31.87
N ARG A 95 10.73 -0.41 31.39
CA ARG A 95 10.53 -0.65 29.97
C ARG A 95 10.37 0.65 29.18
N ASN A 96 9.52 1.59 29.66
CA ASN A 96 9.30 2.86 28.97
C ASN A 96 10.58 3.71 28.93
N ALA A 97 11.36 3.77 30.01
CA ALA A 97 12.67 4.44 29.99
C ALA A 97 13.67 3.83 29.00
N LEU A 98 13.62 2.49 28.83
CA LEU A 98 14.43 1.81 27.78
C LEU A 98 13.96 2.16 26.38
N VAL A 99 12.63 2.27 26.16
CA VAL A 99 12.05 2.70 24.89
C VAL A 99 12.48 4.13 24.57
N ASP A 100 12.40 5.06 25.51
CA ASP A 100 12.86 6.44 25.31
C ASP A 100 14.35 6.49 24.95
N THR A 101 15.18 5.67 25.61
CA THR A 101 16.60 5.53 25.28
C THR A 101 16.78 5.00 23.83
N LEU A 102 16.03 3.97 23.44
CA LEU A 102 16.07 3.39 22.11
C LEU A 102 15.75 4.43 21.02
N LEU A 103 14.68 5.20 21.21
CA LEU A 103 14.29 6.24 20.25
C LEU A 103 15.30 7.38 20.18
N THR A 104 15.89 7.75 21.34
CA THR A 104 16.97 8.76 21.42
C THR A 104 18.22 8.30 20.67
N LEU A 105 18.58 7.01 20.70
CA LEU A 105 19.71 6.49 19.94
C LEU A 105 19.54 6.68 18.43
N HIS A 106 18.33 6.49 17.90
CA HIS A 106 18.05 6.73 16.49
C HIS A 106 18.14 8.20 16.13
N GLU A 107 17.57 9.10 16.96
CA GLU A 107 17.69 10.54 16.75
C GLU A 107 19.13 11.01 16.80
N THR A 108 19.89 10.57 17.79
CA THR A 108 21.32 10.86 17.90
C THR A 108 22.09 10.39 16.67
N ARG A 109 21.76 9.19 16.17
CA ARG A 109 22.37 8.68 14.93
C ARG A 109 22.00 9.53 13.72
N ALA A 110 20.74 9.95 13.59
CA ALA A 110 20.30 10.80 12.49
C ALA A 110 20.99 12.16 12.51
N GLN A 111 21.17 12.73 13.71
CA GLN A 111 21.82 14.03 13.91
C GLN A 111 23.31 14.01 13.59
N TYR A 112 24.05 13.05 14.15
CA TYR A 112 25.51 13.03 14.07
C TYR A 112 26.06 12.25 12.87
N TYR A 113 25.22 11.50 12.17
CA TYR A 113 25.60 10.74 10.97
C TYR A 113 24.58 10.97 9.83
N PRO A 114 24.59 12.17 9.23
CA PRO A 114 23.56 12.58 8.24
C PRO A 114 23.41 11.63 7.06
N LYS A 115 24.50 11.00 6.60
CA LYS A 115 24.47 9.96 5.54
C LYS A 115 23.52 8.81 5.87
N TYR A 116 23.26 8.56 7.13
CA TYR A 116 22.43 7.45 7.61
C TYR A 116 21.14 7.93 8.31
N ALA A 117 20.81 9.22 8.22
CA ALA A 117 19.64 9.81 8.88
C ALA A 117 18.35 9.12 8.48
N VAL A 118 18.12 8.93 7.17
CA VAL A 118 16.94 8.23 6.65
C VAL A 118 16.80 6.83 7.26
N THR A 119 17.89 6.05 7.28
CA THR A 119 17.86 4.70 7.86
C THR A 119 17.59 4.74 9.37
N ALA A 120 18.18 5.69 10.09
CA ALA A 120 17.99 5.84 11.53
C ALA A 120 16.54 6.19 11.86
N LEU A 121 15.97 7.16 11.16
CA LEU A 121 14.60 7.61 11.37
C LEU A 121 13.57 6.54 10.97
N ASN A 122 13.77 5.83 9.87
CA ASN A 122 12.94 4.69 9.51
C ASN A 122 12.97 3.60 10.59
N ASN A 123 14.13 3.29 11.17
CA ASN A 123 14.23 2.35 12.27
C ASN A 123 13.54 2.88 13.55
N LYS A 124 13.63 4.19 13.83
CA LYS A 124 12.87 4.83 14.91
C LYS A 124 11.36 4.60 14.74
N GLY A 125 10.83 4.87 13.54
CA GLY A 125 9.39 4.70 13.27
C GLY A 125 8.92 3.25 13.47
N LEU A 126 9.72 2.27 13.02
CA LEU A 126 9.41 0.86 13.24
C LEU A 126 9.46 0.46 14.73
N ASP A 127 10.41 0.99 15.50
CA ASP A 127 10.47 0.76 16.95
C ASP A 127 9.30 1.44 17.68
N MET A 128 8.86 2.62 17.25
CA MET A 128 7.67 3.28 17.77
C MET A 128 6.43 2.39 17.60
N ALA A 129 6.22 1.84 16.40
CA ALA A 129 5.12 0.91 16.13
C ALA A 129 5.15 -0.33 17.04
N ASN A 130 6.33 -0.82 17.40
CA ASN A 130 6.48 -2.00 18.25
C ASN A 130 6.25 -1.72 19.73
N TYR A 131 6.69 -0.55 20.23
CA TYR A 131 6.85 -0.32 21.67
C TYR A 131 5.94 0.75 22.26
N ILE A 132 5.29 1.62 21.44
CA ILE A 132 4.45 2.74 21.91
C ILE A 132 2.97 2.57 21.45
N LYS A 133 2.50 1.35 21.28
CA LYS A 133 1.20 1.03 20.65
C LYS A 133 -0.04 1.77 21.18
N ASN A 134 -0.01 2.23 22.41
CA ASN A 134 -1.18 2.77 23.11
C ASN A 134 -1.12 4.30 23.32
N ASP A 135 -0.18 4.96 22.66
CA ASP A 135 0.00 6.42 22.75
C ASP A 135 -0.07 7.02 21.36
N SER A 136 -1.31 7.19 20.87
CA SER A 136 -1.56 7.66 19.51
C SER A 136 -1.06 9.09 19.27
N GLU A 137 -1.04 9.94 20.29
CA GLU A 137 -0.48 11.30 20.19
C GLU A 137 1.04 11.27 19.94
N LYS A 138 1.77 10.46 20.74
CA LYS A 138 3.21 10.29 20.60
C LYS A 138 3.59 9.59 19.29
N LEU A 139 2.77 8.63 18.85
CA LEU A 139 2.93 7.96 17.55
C LEU A 139 2.74 8.96 16.41
N TYR A 140 1.61 9.66 16.38
CA TYR A 140 1.30 10.65 15.34
C TYR A 140 2.39 11.71 15.24
N THR A 141 2.71 12.40 16.34
CA THR A 141 3.75 13.43 16.36
C THR A 141 5.12 12.90 15.91
N GLY A 142 5.46 11.68 16.32
CA GLY A 142 6.72 11.06 15.96
C GLY A 142 6.81 10.63 14.49
N TYR A 143 5.72 10.12 13.90
CA TYR A 143 5.66 9.76 12.48
C TYR A 143 5.69 11.00 11.59
N GLU A 144 4.92 12.05 11.93
CA GLU A 144 4.97 13.33 11.22
C GLU A 144 6.41 13.86 11.13
N GLY A 145 7.15 13.90 12.25
CA GLY A 145 8.54 14.35 12.27
C GLY A 145 9.51 13.45 11.51
N ILE A 146 9.20 12.17 11.33
CA ILE A 146 9.98 11.25 10.48
C ILE A 146 9.68 11.51 9.00
N ILE A 147 8.40 11.62 8.65
CA ILE A 147 7.93 11.82 7.28
C ILE A 147 8.43 13.16 6.73
N GLU A 148 8.35 14.23 7.51
CA GLU A 148 8.85 15.55 7.14
C GLU A 148 10.36 15.52 6.76
N ARG A 149 11.16 14.72 7.47
CA ARG A 149 12.62 14.63 7.27
C ARG A 149 13.04 13.65 6.19
N ASN A 150 12.31 12.54 6.02
CA ASN A 150 12.64 11.47 5.08
C ASN A 150 11.94 11.62 3.73
N VAL A 151 10.77 12.29 3.69
CA VAL A 151 9.93 12.50 2.51
C VAL A 151 9.70 11.18 1.75
N GLU A 152 10.06 11.10 0.48
CA GLU A 152 9.89 9.91 -0.38
C GLU A 152 10.73 8.69 0.06
N GLN A 153 11.73 8.89 0.93
CA GLN A 153 12.56 7.81 1.49
C GLN A 153 11.98 7.24 2.80
N THR A 154 10.79 7.68 3.19
CA THR A 154 10.06 7.09 4.31
C THR A 154 9.62 5.67 3.94
N LYS A 155 9.84 4.71 4.85
CA LYS A 155 9.34 3.35 4.64
C LYS A 155 7.83 3.33 4.56
N SER A 156 7.28 2.59 3.61
CA SER A 156 5.85 2.47 3.36
C SER A 156 5.03 2.11 4.61
N GLN A 157 5.52 1.21 5.45
CA GLN A 157 4.85 0.85 6.71
C GLN A 157 4.67 2.03 7.66
N ILE A 158 5.61 3.00 7.67
CA ILE A 158 5.51 4.20 8.52
C ILE A 158 4.39 5.11 8.03
N LEU A 159 4.18 5.23 6.72
CA LEU A 159 3.08 5.98 6.12
C LEU A 159 1.72 5.40 6.53
N LEU A 160 1.60 4.07 6.58
CA LEU A 160 0.41 3.39 7.08
C LEU A 160 0.19 3.64 8.57
N TYR A 161 1.24 3.50 9.38
CA TYR A 161 1.15 3.72 10.85
C TYR A 161 0.83 5.16 11.21
N ASP A 162 1.33 6.12 10.45
CA ASP A 162 1.00 7.53 10.58
C ASP A 162 -0.49 7.80 10.33
N LEU A 163 -1.03 7.25 9.24
CA LEU A 163 -2.47 7.32 8.97
C LEU A 163 -3.31 6.68 10.08
N GLN A 164 -2.91 5.52 10.59
CA GLN A 164 -3.60 4.87 11.70
C GLN A 164 -3.58 5.74 12.96
N ALA A 165 -2.42 6.31 13.31
CA ALA A 165 -2.30 7.20 14.46
C ALA A 165 -3.12 8.49 14.29
N ALA A 166 -3.18 9.05 13.08
CA ALA A 166 -4.01 10.21 12.77
C ALA A 166 -5.52 9.89 12.88
N ILE A 167 -5.95 8.71 12.45
CA ILE A 167 -7.34 8.25 12.62
C ILE A 167 -7.68 8.08 14.10
N ASP A 168 -6.79 7.51 14.91
CA ASP A 168 -6.98 7.40 16.36
C ASP A 168 -7.11 8.78 17.03
N GLN A 169 -6.30 9.76 16.58
CA GLN A 169 -6.40 11.16 17.03
C GLN A 169 -7.72 11.82 16.61
N TYR A 170 -8.22 11.53 15.41
CA TYR A 170 -9.54 11.99 14.97
C TYR A 170 -10.66 11.39 15.82
N GLN A 171 -10.62 10.08 16.09
CA GLN A 171 -11.61 9.40 16.91
C GLN A 171 -11.64 9.92 18.35
N SER A 172 -10.50 10.39 18.87
CA SER A 172 -10.40 11.05 20.18
C SER A 172 -10.83 12.53 20.15
N GLY A 173 -11.10 13.10 18.99
CA GLY A 173 -11.45 14.51 18.81
C GLY A 173 -10.25 15.49 18.80
N ALA A 174 -9.03 14.98 18.75
CA ALA A 174 -7.80 15.80 18.70
C ALA A 174 -7.47 16.33 17.30
N LEU A 175 -7.90 15.63 16.25
CA LEU A 175 -7.79 16.05 14.84
C LEU A 175 -9.16 16.16 14.19
N ASP A 176 -9.27 17.01 13.18
CA ASP A 176 -10.46 17.08 12.33
C ASP A 176 -10.35 16.14 11.10
N ALA A 177 -11.48 15.92 10.43
CA ALA A 177 -11.57 15.06 9.27
C ALA A 177 -10.68 15.53 8.11
N GLU A 178 -10.62 16.84 7.87
CA GLU A 178 -9.81 17.43 6.79
C GLU A 178 -8.34 17.12 6.98
N THR A 179 -7.83 17.21 8.20
CA THR A 179 -6.44 16.88 8.53
C THR A 179 -6.13 15.42 8.21
N VAL A 180 -7.00 14.48 8.59
CA VAL A 180 -6.79 13.04 8.28
C VAL A 180 -6.87 12.76 6.78
N ILE A 181 -7.78 13.41 6.07
CA ILE A 181 -7.87 13.31 4.61
C ILE A 181 -6.57 13.81 3.95
N ASN A 182 -6.04 14.94 4.39
CA ASN A 182 -4.78 15.50 3.88
C ASN A 182 -3.59 14.58 4.17
N ILE A 183 -3.55 13.94 5.35
CA ILE A 183 -2.53 12.94 5.71
C ILE A 183 -2.63 11.71 4.79
N PHE A 184 -3.83 11.19 4.58
CA PHE A 184 -4.04 10.07 3.68
C PHE A 184 -3.55 10.37 2.26
N GLN A 185 -3.85 11.55 1.73
CA GLN A 185 -3.41 11.98 0.41
C GLN A 185 -1.90 12.13 0.33
N ARG A 186 -1.29 12.87 1.27
CA ARG A 186 0.16 13.03 1.36
C ARG A 186 0.88 11.68 1.41
N ASN A 187 0.42 10.79 2.28
CA ASN A 187 1.05 9.49 2.47
C ASN A 187 0.89 8.60 1.23
N SER A 188 -0.25 8.70 0.54
CA SER A 188 -0.47 8.01 -0.72
C SER A 188 0.45 8.54 -1.83
N ASP A 189 0.63 9.87 -1.94
CA ASP A 189 1.53 10.50 -2.92
C ASP A 189 3.00 10.15 -2.66
N LEU A 190 3.40 10.09 -1.39
CA LEU A 190 4.74 9.66 -0.99
C LEU A 190 4.97 8.19 -1.31
N LEU A 191 3.97 7.34 -1.10
CA LEU A 191 4.05 5.91 -1.40
C LEU A 191 4.17 5.64 -2.91
N GLU A 192 3.47 6.39 -3.75
CA GLU A 192 3.57 6.30 -5.21
C GLU A 192 4.96 6.69 -5.74
N LYS A 193 5.63 7.63 -5.06
CA LYS A 193 7.00 8.08 -5.39
C LYS A 193 8.08 7.26 -4.67
N ALA A 194 7.71 6.36 -3.77
CA ALA A 194 8.66 5.60 -2.98
C ALA A 194 9.54 4.71 -3.88
N PRO A 195 10.88 4.77 -3.74
CA PRO A 195 11.76 3.96 -4.54
C PRO A 195 11.61 2.48 -4.18
N SER A 196 11.43 1.63 -5.20
CA SER A 196 11.45 0.17 -5.05
C SER A 196 12.75 -0.37 -5.62
N ARG A 197 13.52 -1.12 -4.82
CA ARG A 197 14.83 -1.66 -5.19
C ARG A 197 14.75 -3.06 -5.78
N ASN A 198 13.63 -3.74 -5.56
CA ASN A 198 13.38 -5.11 -5.99
C ASN A 198 11.88 -5.41 -5.94
N GLU A 199 11.49 -6.54 -6.50
CA GLU A 199 10.11 -7.01 -6.58
C GLU A 199 9.42 -7.13 -5.21
N ILE A 200 10.14 -7.59 -4.19
CA ILE A 200 9.62 -7.73 -2.82
C ILE A 200 9.21 -6.37 -2.24
N GLU A 201 10.03 -5.32 -2.43
CA GLU A 201 9.69 -3.96 -2.00
C GLU A 201 8.50 -3.42 -2.79
N THR A 202 8.40 -3.72 -4.09
CA THR A 202 7.25 -3.34 -4.92
C THR A 202 5.96 -3.97 -4.39
N GLU A 203 5.96 -5.27 -4.12
CA GLU A 203 4.81 -5.98 -3.54
C GLU A 203 4.43 -5.44 -2.16
N GLN A 204 5.43 -5.14 -1.32
CA GLN A 204 5.19 -4.54 0.00
C GLN A 204 4.55 -3.17 -0.12
N ASN A 205 5.00 -2.32 -1.04
CA ASN A 205 4.43 -0.99 -1.28
C ASN A 205 2.99 -1.10 -1.81
N GLN A 206 2.71 -2.03 -2.72
CA GLN A 206 1.35 -2.28 -3.21
C GLN A 206 0.41 -2.76 -2.09
N LYS A 207 0.89 -3.67 -1.24
CA LYS A 207 0.13 -4.13 -0.08
C LYS A 207 -0.17 -2.98 0.88
N VAL A 208 0.82 -2.14 1.19
CA VAL A 208 0.63 -0.97 2.05
C VAL A 208 -0.37 0.01 1.43
N LYS A 209 -0.33 0.23 0.11
CA LYS A 209 -1.30 1.07 -0.60
C LYS A 209 -2.74 0.55 -0.40
N GLN A 210 -2.93 -0.75 -0.54
CA GLN A 210 -4.22 -1.40 -0.30
C GLN A 210 -4.65 -1.29 1.18
N ASP A 211 -3.73 -1.56 2.11
CA ASP A 211 -4.01 -1.49 3.55
C ASP A 211 -4.36 -0.06 3.98
N MET A 212 -3.69 0.98 3.44
CA MET A 212 -4.03 2.39 3.69
C MET A 212 -5.43 2.73 3.20
N GLY A 213 -5.79 2.28 1.98
CA GLY A 213 -7.15 2.46 1.44
C GLY A 213 -8.20 1.80 2.34
N ASN A 214 -7.97 0.56 2.76
CA ASN A 214 -8.88 -0.18 3.64
C ASN A 214 -9.06 0.49 5.00
N VAL A 215 -7.96 0.93 5.63
CA VAL A 215 -7.97 1.61 6.94
C VAL A 215 -8.70 2.94 6.85
N PHE A 216 -8.45 3.71 5.78
CA PHE A 216 -9.13 4.98 5.54
C PHE A 216 -10.63 4.81 5.32
N ALA A 217 -11.05 3.86 4.46
CA ALA A 217 -12.46 3.56 4.23
C ALA A 217 -13.15 3.08 5.51
N ALA A 218 -12.53 2.18 6.28
CA ALA A 218 -13.09 1.66 7.52
C ALA A 218 -13.23 2.73 8.61
N SER A 219 -12.40 3.77 8.60
CA SER A 219 -12.42 4.85 9.59
C SER A 219 -13.66 5.73 9.53
N LYS A 220 -14.37 5.76 8.38
CA LYS A 220 -15.50 6.65 8.08
C LYS A 220 -15.19 8.15 8.28
N VAL A 221 -13.93 8.54 8.33
CA VAL A 221 -13.49 9.95 8.41
C VAL A 221 -13.98 10.72 7.20
N ALA A 222 -13.93 10.09 6.04
CA ALA A 222 -14.41 10.63 4.78
C ALA A 222 -15.70 9.94 4.35
N SER A 223 -16.82 10.22 5.03
CA SER A 223 -18.13 9.87 4.46
C SER A 223 -18.37 10.67 3.17
N CYS A 224 -19.16 10.11 2.25
CA CYS A 224 -19.45 10.79 0.98
C CYS A 224 -20.04 12.19 1.22
N ASP A 225 -20.93 12.33 2.18
CA ASP A 225 -21.52 13.62 2.54
C ASP A 225 -20.46 14.65 3.00
N HIS A 226 -19.54 14.25 3.88
CA HIS A 226 -18.44 15.09 4.31
C HIS A 226 -17.53 15.50 3.15
N LEU A 227 -17.22 14.58 2.22
CA LEU A 227 -16.40 14.91 1.04
C LEU A 227 -17.12 15.89 0.10
N ILE A 228 -18.44 15.72 -0.07
CA ILE A 228 -19.27 16.65 -0.85
C ILE A 228 -19.26 18.04 -0.22
N GLU A 229 -19.46 18.15 1.09
CA GLU A 229 -19.42 19.42 1.80
C GLU A 229 -18.04 20.10 1.73
N LEU A 230 -16.98 19.32 1.85
CA LEU A 230 -15.60 19.81 1.84
C LEU A 230 -15.16 20.28 0.43
N TYR A 231 -15.41 19.47 -0.58
CA TYR A 231 -14.88 19.69 -1.93
C TYR A 231 -15.82 20.41 -2.88
N GLY A 232 -17.13 20.35 -2.66
CA GLY A 232 -18.11 20.98 -3.52
C GLY A 232 -17.85 22.48 -3.74
N PRO A 233 -17.78 23.30 -2.69
CA PRO A 233 -17.49 24.73 -2.83
C PRO A 233 -16.12 25.01 -3.45
N ARG A 234 -15.13 24.14 -3.21
CA ARG A 234 -13.75 24.34 -3.69
C ARG A 234 -13.63 24.11 -5.20
N ILE A 235 -14.23 23.00 -5.72
CA ILE A 235 -14.20 22.71 -7.17
C ILE A 235 -15.10 23.64 -7.97
N GLU A 236 -16.11 24.25 -7.34
CA GLU A 236 -16.92 25.28 -7.97
C GLU A 236 -16.20 26.62 -8.06
N ALA A 237 -15.44 26.98 -7.04
CA ALA A 237 -14.65 28.20 -7.02
C ALA A 237 -13.45 28.15 -7.98
N ASP A 238 -12.86 26.99 -8.21
CA ASP A 238 -11.69 26.78 -9.08
C ASP A 238 -11.84 25.48 -9.88
N PRO A 239 -12.69 25.47 -10.93
CA PRO A 239 -13.05 24.27 -11.68
C PRO A 239 -11.93 23.72 -12.58
N GLU A 240 -10.87 24.48 -12.83
CA GLU A 240 -9.69 24.04 -13.62
C GLU A 240 -8.46 23.74 -12.74
N ASN A 241 -8.64 23.55 -11.45
CA ASN A 241 -7.57 23.16 -10.53
C ASN A 241 -7.29 21.67 -10.61
N LEU A 242 -6.26 21.31 -11.38
CA LEU A 242 -5.86 19.91 -11.57
C LEU A 242 -5.56 19.20 -10.25
N LYS A 243 -4.79 19.84 -9.35
CA LYS A 243 -4.42 19.24 -8.07
C LYS A 243 -5.64 18.98 -7.18
N LEU A 244 -6.58 19.90 -7.15
CA LEU A 244 -7.85 19.71 -6.44
C LEU A 244 -8.67 18.58 -7.07
N ALA A 245 -8.77 18.53 -8.39
CA ALA A 245 -9.48 17.48 -9.11
C ALA A 245 -8.87 16.09 -8.83
N GLN A 246 -7.55 15.94 -8.91
CA GLN A 246 -6.83 14.72 -8.55
C GLN A 246 -7.10 14.29 -7.11
N THR A 247 -7.08 15.24 -6.18
CA THR A 247 -7.38 15.04 -4.77
C THR A 247 -8.79 14.50 -4.57
N ILE A 248 -9.79 15.13 -5.18
CA ILE A 248 -11.21 14.74 -5.09
C ILE A 248 -11.40 13.32 -5.64
N VAL A 249 -10.88 13.07 -6.85
CA VAL A 249 -11.02 11.76 -7.51
C VAL A 249 -10.41 10.67 -6.67
N LYS A 250 -9.19 10.85 -6.18
CA LYS A 250 -8.48 9.87 -5.36
C LYS A 250 -9.24 9.57 -4.07
N THR A 251 -9.74 10.59 -3.38
CA THR A 251 -10.43 10.42 -2.10
C THR A 251 -11.82 9.81 -2.27
N MET A 252 -12.61 10.32 -3.22
CA MET A 252 -13.99 9.84 -3.44
C MET A 252 -14.03 8.45 -4.07
N SER A 253 -13.04 8.05 -4.89
CA SER A 253 -12.99 6.70 -5.47
C SER A 253 -12.74 5.60 -4.43
N MET A 254 -12.20 5.95 -3.27
CA MET A 254 -11.94 5.02 -2.15
C MET A 254 -13.05 5.02 -1.10
N THR A 255 -14.08 5.85 -1.29
CA THR A 255 -15.22 5.96 -0.37
C THR A 255 -16.42 5.28 -1.01
N ASP A 256 -17.07 4.38 -0.26
CA ASP A 256 -18.23 3.64 -0.75
C ASP A 256 -19.31 4.59 -1.30
N ASP A 257 -19.85 4.25 -2.46
CA ASP A 257 -20.94 4.95 -3.16
C ASP A 257 -20.68 6.44 -3.47
N CYS A 258 -19.41 6.91 -3.34
CA CYS A 258 -19.08 8.32 -3.54
C CYS A 258 -18.59 8.66 -4.97
N ASN A 259 -18.45 7.69 -5.83
CA ASN A 259 -17.91 7.86 -7.18
C ASN A 259 -18.97 8.15 -8.27
N SER A 260 -20.24 8.34 -7.88
CA SER A 260 -21.35 8.61 -8.81
C SER A 260 -21.94 10.02 -8.73
N ASN A 261 -21.49 10.84 -7.76
CA ASN A 261 -22.01 12.20 -7.55
C ASN A 261 -21.42 13.21 -8.55
N ASP A 262 -22.04 14.41 -8.62
CA ASP A 262 -21.66 15.43 -9.59
C ASP A 262 -20.31 16.09 -9.33
N ILE A 263 -19.84 16.10 -8.07
CA ILE A 263 -18.53 16.64 -7.70
C ILE A 263 -17.43 15.71 -8.23
N TYR A 264 -17.62 14.41 -8.06
CA TYR A 264 -16.73 13.39 -8.63
C TYR A 264 -16.70 13.49 -10.16
N LEU A 265 -17.87 13.55 -10.81
CA LEU A 265 -17.96 13.76 -12.27
C LEU A 265 -17.14 14.97 -12.73
N LYS A 266 -17.34 16.11 -12.06
CA LYS A 266 -16.66 17.38 -12.39
C LYS A 266 -15.15 17.22 -12.25
N ALA A 267 -14.69 16.63 -11.15
CA ALA A 267 -13.28 16.41 -10.88
C ALA A 267 -12.62 15.45 -11.88
N VAL A 268 -13.23 14.28 -12.16
CA VAL A 268 -12.71 13.31 -13.14
C VAL A 268 -12.65 13.92 -14.53
N THR A 269 -13.69 14.64 -14.95
CA THR A 269 -13.72 15.31 -16.26
C THR A 269 -12.65 16.40 -16.38
N THR A 270 -12.46 17.19 -15.32
CA THR A 270 -11.39 18.19 -15.25
C THR A 270 -10.00 17.54 -15.33
N MET A 271 -9.79 16.48 -14.56
CA MET A 271 -8.53 15.74 -14.55
C MET A 271 -8.20 15.19 -15.93
N TYR A 272 -9.15 14.51 -16.58
CA TYR A 272 -8.95 13.95 -17.92
C TYR A 272 -8.74 15.03 -18.99
N LYS A 273 -9.44 16.17 -18.89
CA LYS A 273 -9.29 17.31 -19.82
C LYS A 273 -7.90 17.96 -19.75
N LEU A 274 -7.38 18.13 -18.53
CA LEU A 274 -6.13 18.87 -18.28
C LEU A 274 -4.89 17.96 -18.35
N GLU A 275 -5.02 16.71 -17.94
CA GLU A 275 -3.95 15.72 -17.90
C GLU A 275 -4.50 14.34 -18.29
N PRO A 276 -4.70 14.09 -19.63
CA PRO A 276 -5.07 12.76 -20.10
C PRO A 276 -3.98 11.75 -19.69
N SER A 277 -4.38 10.67 -19.01
CA SER A 277 -3.48 9.63 -18.52
C SER A 277 -4.24 8.33 -18.33
N ALA A 278 -3.53 7.20 -18.23
CA ALA A 278 -4.10 5.91 -17.90
C ALA A 278 -5.01 5.98 -16.67
N ASN A 279 -4.53 6.62 -15.59
CA ASN A 279 -5.30 6.79 -14.37
C ASN A 279 -6.56 7.62 -14.57
N SER A 280 -6.49 8.74 -15.31
CA SER A 280 -7.67 9.59 -15.56
C SER A 280 -8.72 8.87 -16.41
N ALA A 281 -8.30 8.07 -17.40
CA ALA A 281 -9.18 7.20 -18.16
C ALA A 281 -9.81 6.10 -17.29
N TYR A 282 -9.03 5.44 -16.42
CA TYR A 282 -9.54 4.47 -15.46
C TYR A 282 -10.63 5.05 -14.53
N TYR A 283 -10.45 6.27 -14.04
CA TYR A 283 -11.47 6.92 -13.21
C TYR A 283 -12.75 7.25 -14.00
N LEU A 284 -12.62 7.58 -15.29
CA LEU A 284 -13.79 7.71 -16.18
C LEU A 284 -14.51 6.37 -16.38
N PHE A 285 -13.76 5.25 -16.53
CA PHE A 285 -14.36 3.93 -16.51
C PHE A 285 -15.18 3.69 -15.23
N LYS A 286 -14.62 3.96 -14.05
CA LYS A 286 -15.33 3.81 -12.76
C LYS A 286 -16.60 4.63 -12.71
N LEU A 287 -16.52 5.87 -13.13
CA LEU A 287 -17.66 6.79 -13.22
C LEU A 287 -18.76 6.27 -14.14
N HIS A 288 -18.43 5.95 -15.40
CA HIS A 288 -19.39 5.47 -16.38
C HIS A 288 -19.98 4.11 -15.99
N SER A 289 -19.14 3.24 -15.40
CA SER A 289 -19.58 1.95 -14.87
C SER A 289 -20.61 2.11 -13.74
N SER A 290 -20.41 3.03 -12.80
CA SER A 290 -21.36 3.30 -11.70
C SER A 290 -22.68 3.92 -12.19
N ARG A 291 -22.66 4.62 -13.32
CA ARG A 291 -23.83 5.22 -13.96
C ARG A 291 -24.55 4.29 -14.97
N GLY A 292 -24.00 3.09 -15.19
CA GLY A 292 -24.56 2.14 -16.16
C GLY A 292 -24.31 2.50 -17.63
N ASN A 293 -23.41 3.42 -17.92
CA ASN A 293 -23.01 3.79 -19.27
C ASN A 293 -21.98 2.81 -19.80
N VAL A 294 -22.45 1.63 -20.26
CA VAL A 294 -21.59 0.47 -20.54
C VAL A 294 -20.56 0.73 -21.62
N ASP A 295 -20.96 1.33 -22.74
CA ASP A 295 -20.08 1.56 -23.90
C ASP A 295 -18.95 2.56 -23.57
N GLU A 296 -19.30 3.66 -22.90
CA GLU A 296 -18.32 4.65 -22.46
C GLU A 296 -17.37 4.07 -21.41
N ALA A 297 -17.88 3.27 -20.47
CA ALA A 297 -17.06 2.60 -19.49
C ALA A 297 -16.00 1.69 -20.17
N ILE A 298 -16.43 0.85 -21.10
CA ILE A 298 -15.53 -0.03 -21.86
C ILE A 298 -14.47 0.80 -22.59
N LYS A 299 -14.89 1.83 -23.32
CA LYS A 299 -14.00 2.71 -24.07
C LYS A 299 -12.87 3.27 -23.19
N TYR A 300 -13.23 3.82 -22.03
CA TYR A 300 -12.23 4.42 -21.15
C TYR A 300 -11.33 3.40 -20.46
N MET A 301 -11.81 2.18 -20.19
CA MET A 301 -10.97 1.12 -19.66
C MET A 301 -9.99 0.59 -20.72
N GLU A 302 -10.43 0.41 -21.97
CA GLU A 302 -9.56 0.04 -23.08
C GLU A 302 -8.49 1.11 -23.33
N GLU A 303 -8.85 2.40 -23.22
CA GLU A 303 -7.90 3.52 -23.31
C GLU A 303 -6.88 3.51 -22.16
N ALA A 304 -7.33 3.25 -20.93
CA ALA A 304 -6.44 3.15 -19.77
C ALA A 304 -5.40 2.03 -19.93
N ILE A 305 -5.84 0.85 -20.38
CA ILE A 305 -4.97 -0.33 -20.61
C ILE A 305 -4.00 -0.11 -21.78
N ALA A 306 -4.42 0.65 -22.80
CA ALA A 306 -3.60 0.91 -23.99
C ALA A 306 -2.57 2.03 -23.78
N SER A 307 -2.58 2.71 -22.66
CA SER A 307 -1.70 3.83 -22.34
C SER A 307 -0.31 3.35 -21.90
N ASP A 308 0.74 4.02 -22.36
CA ASP A 308 2.14 3.70 -22.04
C ASP A 308 2.57 4.22 -20.63
N ASP A 309 1.69 4.92 -19.91
CA ASP A 309 1.97 5.52 -18.60
C ASP A 309 1.50 4.66 -17.41
N SER A 310 1.06 3.43 -17.67
CA SER A 310 0.77 2.41 -16.66
C SER A 310 1.87 1.34 -16.57
N ASP A 311 1.89 0.57 -15.49
CA ASP A 311 2.79 -0.57 -15.35
C ASP A 311 2.07 -1.91 -15.63
N ALA A 312 2.84 -2.95 -15.93
CA ALA A 312 2.31 -4.27 -16.27
C ALA A 312 1.43 -4.90 -15.18
N TYR A 313 1.64 -4.55 -13.90
CA TYR A 313 0.80 -5.04 -12.81
C TYR A 313 -0.56 -4.36 -12.82
N THR A 314 -0.55 -3.04 -12.97
CA THR A 314 -1.76 -2.23 -13.10
C THR A 314 -2.57 -2.66 -14.31
N ASP A 315 -1.92 -2.89 -15.44
CA ASP A 315 -2.57 -3.36 -16.67
C ASP A 315 -3.21 -4.74 -16.49
N ALA A 316 -2.57 -5.65 -15.77
CA ALA A 316 -3.13 -6.96 -15.48
C ALA A 316 -4.37 -6.87 -14.57
N ASP A 317 -4.33 -6.03 -13.54
CA ASP A 317 -5.47 -5.79 -12.66
C ASP A 317 -6.64 -5.15 -13.44
N TRP A 318 -6.38 -4.14 -14.28
CA TRP A 318 -7.39 -3.50 -15.12
C TRP A 318 -7.97 -4.44 -16.19
N ASN A 319 -7.16 -5.25 -16.83
CA ASN A 319 -7.64 -6.29 -17.75
C ASN A 319 -8.55 -7.30 -17.03
N TYR A 320 -8.22 -7.68 -15.79
CA TYR A 320 -9.09 -8.56 -15.00
C TYR A 320 -10.41 -7.87 -14.63
N GLU A 321 -10.38 -6.60 -14.26
CA GLU A 321 -11.58 -5.81 -13.98
C GLU A 321 -12.43 -5.66 -15.25
N LEU A 322 -11.83 -5.39 -16.41
CA LEU A 322 -12.52 -5.30 -17.69
C LEU A 322 -13.15 -6.64 -18.09
N ALA A 323 -12.45 -7.76 -17.92
CA ALA A 323 -12.99 -9.09 -18.16
C ALA A 323 -14.23 -9.37 -17.30
N THR A 324 -14.15 -8.99 -16.02
CA THR A 324 -15.27 -9.10 -15.08
C THR A 324 -16.44 -8.20 -15.49
N TYR A 325 -16.14 -6.98 -15.93
CA TYR A 325 -17.15 -6.02 -16.41
C TYR A 325 -17.84 -6.50 -17.68
N TYR A 326 -17.09 -7.03 -18.65
CA TYR A 326 -17.66 -7.67 -19.84
C TYR A 326 -18.60 -8.81 -19.48
N PHE A 327 -18.18 -9.70 -18.57
CA PHE A 327 -19.00 -10.83 -18.13
C PHE A 327 -20.29 -10.37 -17.45
N LYS A 328 -20.21 -9.38 -16.55
CA LYS A 328 -21.37 -8.79 -15.88
C LYS A 328 -22.39 -8.21 -16.87
N ASN A 329 -21.92 -7.69 -17.99
CA ASN A 329 -22.77 -7.11 -19.05
C ASN A 329 -23.11 -8.11 -20.17
N GLY A 330 -22.89 -9.42 -19.98
CA GLY A 330 -23.27 -10.47 -20.93
C GLY A 330 -22.38 -10.58 -22.16
N MET A 331 -21.26 -9.89 -22.22
CA MET A 331 -20.32 -9.90 -23.34
C MET A 331 -19.31 -11.06 -23.20
N ASN A 332 -19.84 -12.30 -23.13
CA ASN A 332 -19.05 -13.48 -22.76
C ASN A 332 -17.81 -13.72 -23.62
N ALA A 333 -17.87 -13.48 -24.93
CA ALA A 333 -16.71 -13.68 -25.81
C ALA A 333 -15.55 -12.72 -25.48
N LYS A 334 -15.86 -11.43 -25.31
CA LYS A 334 -14.86 -10.41 -24.90
C LYS A 334 -14.29 -10.70 -23.50
N ALA A 335 -15.17 -11.09 -22.55
CA ALA A 335 -14.76 -11.48 -21.22
C ALA A 335 -13.80 -12.68 -21.25
N PHE A 336 -14.06 -13.68 -22.09
CA PHE A 336 -13.22 -14.85 -22.26
C PHE A 336 -11.85 -14.51 -22.83
N GLU A 337 -11.78 -13.69 -23.88
CA GLU A 337 -10.54 -13.24 -24.49
C GLU A 337 -9.69 -12.45 -23.49
N CYS A 338 -10.29 -11.47 -22.83
CA CYS A 338 -9.61 -10.63 -21.85
C CYS A 338 -9.11 -11.44 -20.64
N ALA A 339 -9.93 -12.36 -20.10
CA ALA A 339 -9.52 -13.22 -19.00
C ALA A 339 -8.40 -14.21 -19.38
N ASN A 340 -8.35 -14.70 -20.62
CA ASN A 340 -7.21 -15.50 -21.11
C ASN A 340 -5.91 -14.67 -21.20
N THR A 341 -5.99 -13.41 -21.62
CA THR A 341 -4.84 -12.50 -21.62
C THR A 341 -4.28 -12.34 -20.22
N VAL A 342 -5.16 -12.11 -19.21
CA VAL A 342 -4.76 -12.01 -17.80
C VAL A 342 -4.10 -13.30 -17.31
N ALA A 343 -4.70 -14.45 -17.61
CA ALA A 343 -4.16 -15.75 -17.19
C ALA A 343 -2.78 -16.06 -17.78
N ALA A 344 -2.49 -15.51 -18.97
CA ALA A 344 -1.20 -15.67 -19.65
C ALA A 344 -0.13 -14.66 -19.19
N SER A 345 -0.53 -13.45 -18.79
CA SER A 345 0.36 -12.35 -18.46
C SER A 345 0.66 -12.19 -16.96
N SER A 346 -0.20 -12.70 -16.06
CA SER A 346 -0.06 -12.52 -14.63
C SER A 346 -0.23 -13.84 -13.87
N GLU A 347 0.87 -14.38 -13.36
CA GLU A 347 0.86 -15.57 -12.52
C GLU A 347 -0.01 -15.34 -11.26
N LYS A 348 0.05 -14.16 -10.67
CA LYS A 348 -0.73 -13.77 -9.49
C LYS A 348 -2.24 -13.79 -9.73
N LEU A 349 -2.69 -13.42 -10.92
CA LEU A 349 -4.11 -13.35 -11.26
C LEU A 349 -4.61 -14.58 -12.03
N ALA A 350 -3.70 -15.49 -12.43
CA ALA A 350 -4.04 -16.64 -13.27
C ALA A 350 -5.16 -17.50 -12.65
N GLY A 351 -5.10 -17.76 -11.34
CA GLY A 351 -6.15 -18.51 -10.64
C GLY A 351 -7.53 -17.84 -10.74
N LYS A 352 -7.58 -16.54 -10.45
CA LYS A 352 -8.81 -15.74 -10.55
C LYS A 352 -9.32 -15.65 -12.00
N ALA A 353 -8.44 -15.48 -12.96
CA ALA A 353 -8.78 -15.44 -14.37
C ALA A 353 -9.35 -16.78 -14.85
N TYR A 354 -8.75 -17.91 -14.49
CA TYR A 354 -9.30 -19.23 -14.79
C TYR A 354 -10.66 -19.45 -14.13
N PHE A 355 -10.84 -18.99 -12.90
CA PHE A 355 -12.12 -19.07 -12.20
C PHE A 355 -13.21 -18.27 -12.93
N LEU A 356 -12.89 -17.06 -13.38
CA LEU A 356 -13.80 -16.25 -14.20
C LEU A 356 -14.15 -16.93 -15.52
N ILE A 357 -13.16 -17.50 -16.23
CA ILE A 357 -13.40 -18.25 -17.48
C ILE A 357 -14.32 -19.45 -17.23
N GLY A 358 -14.13 -20.17 -16.13
CA GLY A 358 -15.02 -21.27 -15.76
C GLY A 358 -16.47 -20.79 -15.56
N ASN A 359 -16.69 -19.63 -14.93
CA ASN A 359 -18.01 -19.03 -14.79
C ASN A 359 -18.59 -18.56 -16.11
N ILE A 360 -17.79 -17.97 -17.00
CA ILE A 360 -18.21 -17.55 -18.34
C ILE A 360 -18.76 -18.76 -19.12
N TRP A 361 -18.02 -19.87 -19.16
CA TRP A 361 -18.47 -21.08 -19.83
C TRP A 361 -19.70 -21.70 -19.15
N GLY A 362 -19.74 -21.73 -17.83
CA GLY A 362 -20.90 -22.24 -17.06
C GLY A 362 -22.18 -21.42 -17.27
N ALA A 363 -22.05 -20.12 -17.56
CA ALA A 363 -23.17 -19.22 -17.87
C ALA A 363 -23.57 -19.25 -19.36
N THR A 364 -22.68 -19.73 -20.25
CA THR A 364 -22.92 -19.70 -21.70
C THR A 364 -23.94 -20.78 -22.10
N ARG A 365 -24.89 -20.42 -22.94
CA ARG A 365 -25.88 -21.31 -23.50
C ARG A 365 -25.62 -21.49 -24.98
N CYS A 366 -25.39 -22.74 -25.38
CA CYS A 366 -25.15 -23.11 -26.77
C CYS A 366 -26.42 -23.63 -27.41
N GLY A 367 -26.63 -23.25 -28.67
CA GLY A 367 -27.61 -23.90 -29.51
C GLY A 367 -27.07 -25.22 -30.08
N GLY A 368 -27.94 -26.00 -30.73
CA GLY A 368 -27.58 -27.29 -31.34
C GLY A 368 -28.29 -28.46 -30.68
N ASP A 369 -27.65 -29.62 -30.70
CA ASP A 369 -28.17 -30.82 -30.06
C ASP A 369 -27.95 -30.80 -28.51
N GLU A 370 -28.43 -31.83 -27.87
CA GLU A 370 -28.36 -31.97 -26.42
C GLU A 370 -26.92 -32.02 -25.90
N ILE A 371 -26.01 -32.59 -26.68
CA ILE A 371 -24.60 -32.62 -26.32
C ILE A 371 -23.95 -31.22 -26.43
N ALA A 372 -24.22 -30.52 -27.53
CA ALA A 372 -23.74 -29.15 -27.74
C ALA A 372 -24.22 -28.20 -26.64
N ALA A 373 -25.46 -28.36 -26.17
CA ALA A 373 -26.02 -27.57 -25.08
C ALA A 373 -25.36 -27.84 -23.71
N ARG A 374 -24.79 -29.03 -23.48
CA ARG A 374 -24.14 -29.46 -22.23
C ARG A 374 -22.62 -29.34 -22.25
N ALA A 375 -22.01 -29.34 -23.43
CA ALA A 375 -20.54 -29.27 -23.61
C ALA A 375 -19.86 -28.08 -22.93
N PRO A 376 -20.44 -26.88 -22.81
CA PRO A 376 -19.86 -25.78 -22.05
C PRO A 376 -19.50 -26.11 -20.59
N PHE A 377 -20.28 -27.00 -19.97
CA PHE A 377 -20.01 -27.40 -18.58
C PHE A 377 -18.75 -28.26 -18.43
N TRP A 378 -18.34 -28.99 -19.48
CA TRP A 378 -17.03 -29.69 -19.48
C TRP A 378 -15.89 -28.69 -19.44
N VAL A 379 -15.96 -27.67 -20.30
CA VAL A 379 -14.97 -26.57 -20.33
C VAL A 379 -14.95 -25.80 -19.02
N ALA A 380 -16.13 -25.50 -18.48
CA ALA A 380 -16.24 -24.82 -17.17
C ALA A 380 -15.51 -25.60 -16.07
N CYS A 381 -15.70 -26.93 -16.00
CA CYS A 381 -14.98 -27.76 -15.04
C CYS A 381 -13.46 -27.78 -15.26
N ASP A 382 -13.00 -27.79 -16.53
CA ASP A 382 -11.56 -27.72 -16.83
C ASP A 382 -10.94 -26.45 -16.28
N TYR A 383 -11.60 -25.31 -16.45
CA TYR A 383 -11.10 -24.03 -15.96
C TYR A 383 -11.20 -23.90 -14.45
N MET A 384 -12.22 -24.48 -13.80
CA MET A 384 -12.26 -24.55 -12.33
C MET A 384 -11.12 -25.41 -11.75
N ILE A 385 -10.73 -26.49 -12.46
CA ILE A 385 -9.57 -27.30 -12.08
C ILE A 385 -8.27 -26.48 -12.23
N LYS A 386 -8.12 -25.74 -13.34
CA LYS A 386 -6.97 -24.84 -13.52
C LYS A 386 -6.92 -23.75 -12.44
N ALA A 387 -8.07 -23.17 -12.08
CA ALA A 387 -8.17 -22.12 -11.07
C ALA A 387 -7.64 -22.58 -9.71
N LYS A 388 -8.11 -23.72 -9.19
CA LYS A 388 -7.65 -24.23 -7.90
C LYS A 388 -6.20 -24.73 -7.90
N ASN A 389 -5.67 -25.12 -9.06
CA ASN A 389 -4.27 -25.52 -9.20
C ASN A 389 -3.33 -24.31 -9.26
N ALA A 390 -3.81 -23.17 -9.76
CA ALA A 390 -3.05 -21.92 -9.81
C ALA A 390 -3.17 -21.09 -8.52
N ASP A 391 -4.28 -21.25 -7.77
CA ASP A 391 -4.54 -20.53 -6.53
C ASP A 391 -5.29 -21.44 -5.55
N GLU A 392 -4.58 -21.94 -4.53
CA GLU A 392 -5.13 -22.86 -3.52
C GLU A 392 -6.30 -22.25 -2.74
N THR A 393 -6.35 -20.92 -2.61
CA THR A 393 -7.44 -20.23 -1.91
C THR A 393 -8.79 -20.40 -2.59
N LEU A 394 -8.79 -20.70 -3.90
CA LEU A 394 -9.99 -20.93 -4.70
C LEU A 394 -10.49 -22.38 -4.66
N THR A 395 -9.79 -23.29 -3.96
CA THR A 395 -10.06 -24.73 -4.01
C THR A 395 -11.49 -25.08 -3.61
N GLU A 396 -11.99 -24.53 -2.52
CA GLU A 396 -13.33 -24.81 -2.03
C GLU A 396 -14.40 -24.31 -3.01
N ALA A 397 -14.30 -23.04 -3.43
CA ALA A 397 -15.23 -22.47 -4.40
C ALA A 397 -15.20 -23.19 -5.74
N ALA A 398 -14.02 -23.51 -6.27
CA ALA A 398 -13.89 -24.25 -7.52
C ALA A 398 -14.52 -25.65 -7.44
N ASN A 399 -14.33 -26.38 -6.33
CA ASN A 399 -14.95 -27.69 -6.14
C ASN A 399 -16.48 -27.61 -6.06
N GLN A 400 -17.04 -26.57 -5.45
CA GLN A 400 -18.50 -26.34 -5.45
C GLN A 400 -19.02 -26.15 -6.87
N TYR A 401 -18.37 -25.32 -7.70
CA TYR A 401 -18.77 -25.13 -9.09
C TYR A 401 -18.57 -26.39 -9.94
N ILE A 402 -17.49 -27.15 -9.76
CA ILE A 402 -17.28 -28.44 -10.43
C ILE A 402 -18.44 -29.38 -10.10
N SER A 403 -18.86 -29.47 -8.84
CA SER A 403 -20.00 -30.30 -8.44
C SER A 403 -21.31 -29.85 -9.11
N GLN A 404 -21.57 -28.55 -9.16
CA GLN A 404 -22.75 -27.98 -9.82
C GLN A 404 -22.75 -28.24 -11.33
N TYR A 405 -21.63 -27.99 -12.01
CA TYR A 405 -21.51 -28.15 -13.46
C TYR A 405 -21.57 -29.63 -13.87
N SER A 406 -20.97 -30.53 -13.09
CA SER A 406 -20.98 -31.97 -13.40
C SER A 406 -22.38 -32.57 -13.34
N ALA A 407 -23.33 -31.98 -12.61
CA ALA A 407 -24.71 -32.41 -12.63
C ALA A 407 -25.37 -32.27 -14.02
N TYR A 408 -24.84 -31.42 -14.88
CA TYR A 408 -25.32 -31.22 -16.25
C TYR A 408 -24.65 -32.12 -17.29
N PHE A 409 -23.71 -32.98 -16.91
CA PHE A 409 -23.08 -33.91 -17.85
C PHE A 409 -24.09 -34.90 -18.39
N PRO A 410 -24.01 -35.26 -19.67
CA PRO A 410 -24.86 -36.30 -20.24
C PRO A 410 -24.59 -37.63 -19.54
N LYS A 411 -25.58 -38.52 -19.55
CA LYS A 411 -25.37 -39.92 -19.20
C LYS A 411 -24.54 -40.62 -20.26
N SER A 412 -23.84 -41.70 -19.90
CA SER A 412 -23.01 -42.45 -20.83
C SER A 412 -23.81 -43.00 -22.03
N GLU A 413 -25.07 -43.41 -21.82
CA GLU A 413 -25.97 -43.88 -22.85
C GLU A 413 -26.42 -42.75 -23.81
N GLU A 414 -26.65 -41.54 -23.26
CA GLU A 414 -26.96 -40.35 -24.06
C GLU A 414 -25.81 -39.95 -24.95
N ALA A 415 -24.59 -39.93 -24.41
CA ALA A 415 -23.35 -39.60 -25.14
C ALA A 415 -23.10 -40.61 -26.26
N PHE A 416 -23.32 -41.91 -26.01
CA PHE A 416 -23.17 -42.96 -27.02
C PHE A 416 -24.08 -42.80 -28.20
N MET A 417 -25.29 -42.28 -28.02
CA MET A 417 -26.23 -42.00 -29.14
C MET A 417 -25.76 -40.91 -30.11
N TYR A 418 -24.71 -40.15 -29.71
CA TYR A 418 -24.07 -39.11 -30.53
C TYR A 418 -22.64 -39.52 -30.96
N ASP A 419 -22.31 -40.83 -30.91
CA ASP A 419 -21.02 -41.39 -31.29
C ASP A 419 -19.85 -40.77 -30.50
N ILE A 420 -20.09 -40.35 -29.26
CA ILE A 420 -19.02 -39.83 -28.36
C ILE A 420 -18.97 -40.66 -27.07
N THR A 421 -17.72 -40.78 -26.53
CA THR A 421 -17.46 -41.58 -25.35
C THR A 421 -16.71 -40.77 -24.28
N ASN A 422 -16.90 -41.15 -23.03
CA ASN A 422 -16.20 -40.54 -21.91
C ASN A 422 -14.70 -40.55 -22.11
N GLY A 423 -14.01 -39.39 -21.90
CA GLY A 423 -12.58 -39.23 -22.12
C GLY A 423 -12.17 -38.86 -23.56
N GLN A 424 -13.07 -38.86 -24.51
CA GLN A 424 -12.81 -38.44 -25.89
C GLN A 424 -12.58 -36.93 -25.97
N SER A 425 -11.63 -36.48 -26.81
CA SER A 425 -11.39 -35.05 -27.06
C SER A 425 -12.62 -34.43 -27.76
N TYR A 426 -13.02 -33.27 -27.31
CA TYR A 426 -14.16 -32.51 -27.86
C TYR A 426 -13.82 -31.02 -27.98
N THR A 427 -14.25 -30.42 -29.07
CA THR A 427 -14.09 -28.97 -29.26
C THR A 427 -15.44 -28.29 -29.13
N VAL A 428 -15.56 -27.40 -28.15
CA VAL A 428 -16.77 -26.57 -27.96
C VAL A 428 -16.58 -25.25 -28.71
N VAL A 429 -17.53 -24.92 -29.58
CA VAL A 429 -17.60 -23.63 -30.27
C VAL A 429 -18.99 -23.04 -29.99
N CYS A 430 -19.03 -21.92 -29.26
CA CYS A 430 -20.29 -21.35 -28.82
C CYS A 430 -20.13 -19.89 -28.41
N GLY A 431 -21.11 -19.06 -28.74
CA GLY A 431 -21.13 -17.66 -28.30
C GLY A 431 -19.92 -16.83 -28.70
N GLY A 432 -19.29 -17.15 -29.85
CA GLY A 432 -18.05 -16.52 -30.29
C GLY A 432 -16.77 -17.05 -29.61
N MET A 433 -16.89 -18.03 -28.70
CA MET A 433 -15.77 -18.64 -27.96
C MET A 433 -15.48 -20.04 -28.51
N ARG A 434 -14.21 -20.48 -28.34
CA ARG A 434 -13.75 -21.82 -28.70
C ARG A 434 -12.83 -22.36 -27.61
N ALA A 435 -13.07 -23.61 -27.21
CA ALA A 435 -12.22 -24.33 -26.26
C ALA A 435 -12.18 -25.83 -26.56
N ASN A 436 -11.01 -26.44 -26.29
CA ASN A 436 -10.86 -27.89 -26.32
C ASN A 436 -11.07 -28.44 -24.88
N THR A 437 -11.77 -29.56 -24.80
CA THR A 437 -12.09 -30.25 -23.56
C THR A 437 -12.12 -31.75 -23.79
N ILE A 438 -12.48 -32.50 -22.78
CA ILE A 438 -12.80 -33.93 -22.87
C ILE A 438 -14.25 -34.18 -22.52
N VAL A 439 -14.85 -35.13 -23.20
CA VAL A 439 -16.19 -35.62 -22.88
C VAL A 439 -16.21 -36.18 -21.48
N ARG A 440 -17.16 -35.74 -20.67
CA ARG A 440 -17.44 -36.29 -19.34
C ARG A 440 -18.87 -36.72 -19.26
N THR A 441 -19.11 -37.91 -18.72
CA THR A 441 -20.45 -38.47 -18.58
C THR A 441 -20.76 -38.83 -17.14
N ASN A 442 -22.01 -38.70 -16.76
CA ASN A 442 -22.54 -39.29 -15.54
C ASN A 442 -22.91 -40.76 -15.76
N LYS A 443 -22.90 -41.54 -14.68
CA LYS A 443 -23.33 -42.96 -14.72
C LYS A 443 -24.85 -43.06 -14.84
#